data_7825c4376d355ec84a0f2466521dea9c
#
_entry.id   7825c4376d355ec84a0f2466521dea9c
#
_cell.length_a   1.000
_cell.length_b   1.000
_cell.length_c   1.000
_cell.angle_alpha   90.00
_cell.angle_beta   90.00
_cell.angle_gamma   90.00
#
_symmetry.space_group_name_H-M   'P 1'
#
loop_
_entity.id
_entity.type
_entity.pdbx_description
1 polymer ?
#
loop_
_entity_poly.entity_id
_entity_poly.type
_entity_poly.pdbx_seq_one_letter_code
_entity_poly.pdbx_strand_id
1 'polypeptide(L)'
;MNIDKIVEVNIQISEAMSIDGGYDTILIMGPLPKTPGGNSTPDVASYTNLQDLKDAGFTAEDPVYIAASKVFSQSPKPSTVMIAVQKLSSGSPEKVDATLDRAIGRPGWYCICPAGINENFYQGIADWTEANEKLCICETTGISASPVSDAMLRTAVIHATSEGDCVNCAYAARFLSYDPGSEQWCFKS
;
A
#
# COMPACT_ATOMS: atom_id res chain seq x y z
N MET A 1 38.51 20.95 41.09
CA MET A 1 38.31 19.91 40.08
C MET A 1 36.80 19.76 39.95
N ASN A 2 36.19 20.24 38.88
CA ASN A 2 34.73 20.34 38.72
C ASN A 2 34.26 19.02 38.12
N ILE A 3 33.45 18.26 38.87
CA ILE A 3 32.99 16.91 38.54
C ILE A 3 31.79 16.95 37.58
N ASP A 4 31.26 18.13 37.23
CA ASP A 4 30.01 18.30 36.49
C ASP A 4 30.08 18.04 34.97
N LYS A 5 31.13 17.43 34.45
CA LYS A 5 31.33 17.14 33.01
C LYS A 5 31.65 15.68 32.69
N ILE A 6 31.31 14.72 33.52
CA ILE A 6 31.78 13.36 33.31
C ILE A 6 30.79 12.47 32.50
N VAL A 7 29.51 12.80 32.41
CA VAL A 7 28.57 12.05 31.56
C VAL A 7 27.50 12.98 30.99
N GLU A 8 27.57 13.24 29.71
CA GLU A 8 26.47 13.82 28.94
C GLU A 8 25.68 12.64 28.35
N VAL A 9 24.58 12.24 28.99
CA VAL A 9 23.67 11.24 28.46
C VAL A 9 22.67 11.96 27.55
N ASN A 10 22.90 11.92 26.25
CA ASN A 10 21.94 12.38 25.27
C ASN A 10 20.96 11.24 24.99
N ILE A 11 19.86 11.19 25.74
CA ILE A 11 18.77 10.25 25.50
C ILE A 11 17.95 10.85 24.35
N GLN A 12 18.26 10.49 23.13
CA GLN A 12 17.30 10.60 22.05
C GLN A 12 16.24 9.52 22.28
N ILE A 13 15.15 9.90 22.91
CA ILE A 13 13.91 9.14 22.79
C ILE A 13 13.48 9.39 21.34
N SER A 14 13.84 8.49 20.42
CA SER A 14 13.04 8.33 19.23
C SER A 14 11.64 8.05 19.77
N GLU A 15 10.69 8.93 19.47
CA GLU A 15 9.29 8.67 19.78
C GLU A 15 9.07 7.20 19.44
N ALA A 16 8.74 6.41 20.47
CA ALA A 16 8.32 5.04 20.26
C ALA A 16 7.20 5.20 19.27
N MET A 17 7.44 4.75 18.03
CA MET A 17 6.39 4.71 17.05
C MET A 17 5.26 3.98 17.75
N SER A 18 4.20 4.73 18.03
CA SER A 18 2.98 4.15 18.49
C SER A 18 2.67 3.01 17.54
N ILE A 19 2.80 1.77 18.04
CA ILE A 19 2.26 0.59 17.37
C ILE A 19 0.74 0.66 17.62
N ASP A 20 0.21 1.84 17.42
CA ASP A 20 -1.21 2.10 17.42
C ASP A 20 -1.66 1.82 15.98
N GLY A 21 -2.10 0.58 15.77
CA GLY A 21 -2.89 0.24 14.61
C GLY A 21 -2.16 0.15 13.27
N GLY A 22 -0.93 -0.33 13.18
CA GLY A 22 -0.26 -0.56 11.88
C GLY A 22 -0.92 -1.61 10.97
N TYR A 23 -2.06 -2.16 11.37
CA TYR A 23 -2.86 -3.06 10.52
C TYR A 23 -3.84 -2.34 9.61
N ASP A 24 -4.21 -1.11 9.89
CA ASP A 24 -5.19 -0.32 9.12
C ASP A 24 -4.57 0.42 7.93
N THR A 25 -3.26 0.60 7.92
CA THR A 25 -2.59 1.31 6.84
C THR A 25 -2.33 0.40 5.65
N ILE A 26 -2.84 0.83 4.50
CA ILE A 26 -2.73 0.15 3.21
C ILE A 26 -1.56 0.74 2.43
N LEU A 27 -0.77 -0.14 1.81
CA LEU A 27 0.19 0.21 0.78
C LEU A 27 -0.46 0.06 -0.60
N ILE A 28 -0.74 1.16 -1.27
CA ILE A 28 -1.12 1.15 -2.68
C ILE A 28 0.15 1.09 -3.52
N MET A 29 0.32 0.02 -4.28
CA MET A 29 1.40 -0.11 -5.25
C MET A 29 0.88 0.21 -6.64
N GLY A 30 1.46 1.17 -7.31
CA GLY A 30 1.00 1.56 -8.63
C GLY A 30 2.07 2.21 -9.51
N PRO A 31 1.75 2.52 -10.77
CA PRO A 31 2.67 3.15 -11.70
C PRO A 31 2.97 4.61 -11.32
N LEU A 32 4.03 5.14 -11.89
CA LEU A 32 4.30 6.59 -11.88
C LEU A 32 3.11 7.37 -12.47
N PRO A 33 2.83 8.57 -11.97
CA PRO A 33 1.83 9.44 -12.58
C PRO A 33 2.19 9.75 -14.03
N LYS A 34 1.19 9.84 -14.90
CA LYS A 34 1.36 10.10 -16.34
C LYS A 34 2.02 11.44 -16.61
N THR A 35 1.76 12.42 -15.77
CA THR A 35 2.35 13.76 -15.85
C THR A 35 3.11 14.01 -14.56
N PRO A 36 4.45 13.78 -14.51
CA PRO A 36 5.22 14.10 -13.33
C PRO A 36 5.03 15.58 -13.00
N GLY A 37 4.53 15.87 -11.82
CA GLY A 37 4.52 17.24 -11.30
C GLY A 37 5.95 17.78 -11.24
N GLY A 38 6.14 19.10 -11.27
CA GLY A 38 7.45 19.73 -11.27
C GLY A 38 8.36 19.39 -10.08
N ASN A 39 7.85 18.69 -9.07
CA ASN A 39 8.60 18.01 -8.01
C ASN A 39 8.52 16.50 -8.28
N SER A 40 9.63 15.82 -8.19
CA SER A 40 9.70 14.37 -8.37
C SER A 40 8.74 13.68 -7.39
N THR A 41 7.80 12.89 -7.92
CA THR A 41 6.92 12.04 -7.10
C THR A 41 7.78 11.15 -6.20
N PRO A 42 7.57 11.14 -4.88
CA PRO A 42 8.33 10.30 -3.98
C PRO A 42 8.16 8.81 -4.31
N ASP A 43 9.22 8.03 -4.21
CA ASP A 43 9.19 6.59 -4.46
C ASP A 43 8.23 5.85 -3.51
N VAL A 44 8.25 6.26 -2.24
CA VAL A 44 7.36 5.77 -1.19
C VAL A 44 7.02 6.95 -0.28
N ALA A 45 5.74 7.21 -0.11
CA ALA A 45 5.26 8.29 0.76
C ALA A 45 3.88 7.97 1.35
N SER A 46 3.57 8.62 2.48
CA SER A 46 2.27 8.53 3.15
C SER A 46 1.45 9.77 2.87
N TYR A 47 0.15 9.57 2.67
CA TYR A 47 -0.80 10.62 2.35
C TYR A 47 -2.03 10.51 3.26
N THR A 48 -2.55 11.64 3.68
CA THR A 48 -3.71 11.71 4.58
C THR A 48 -5.00 12.13 3.88
N ASN A 49 -4.87 12.67 2.67
CA ASN A 49 -5.98 13.13 1.85
C ASN A 49 -5.63 13.15 0.37
N LEU A 50 -6.64 13.37 -0.48
CA LEU A 50 -6.47 13.39 -1.93
C LEU A 50 -5.78 14.67 -2.45
N GLN A 51 -5.76 15.75 -1.69
CA GLN A 51 -5.06 16.97 -2.10
C GLN A 51 -3.55 16.76 -2.06
N ASP A 52 -3.04 16.08 -1.01
CA ASP A 52 -1.62 15.75 -0.89
C ASP A 52 -1.14 14.90 -2.09
N LEU A 53 -2.00 14.01 -2.62
CA LEU A 53 -1.69 13.24 -3.83
C LEU A 53 -1.59 14.13 -5.07
N LYS A 54 -2.50 15.10 -5.22
CA LYS A 54 -2.43 16.05 -6.34
C LYS A 54 -1.17 16.89 -6.28
N ASP A 55 -0.79 17.32 -5.09
CA ASP A 55 0.43 18.11 -4.87
C ASP A 55 1.70 17.27 -5.16
N ALA A 56 1.63 15.95 -5.00
CA ALA A 56 2.68 15.01 -5.41
C ALA A 56 2.66 14.66 -6.92
N GLY A 57 1.74 15.23 -7.70
CA GLY A 57 1.68 15.09 -9.14
C GLY A 57 0.70 14.03 -9.66
N PHE A 58 -0.07 13.37 -8.80
CA PHE A 58 -1.11 12.44 -9.25
C PHE A 58 -2.35 13.20 -9.72
N THR A 59 -2.96 12.72 -10.79
CA THR A 59 -4.20 13.25 -11.37
C THR A 59 -5.36 12.31 -11.12
N ALA A 60 -6.58 12.78 -11.29
CA ALA A 60 -7.79 11.96 -11.13
C ALA A 60 -7.88 10.75 -12.08
N GLU A 61 -7.07 10.74 -13.14
CA GLU A 61 -7.01 9.66 -14.12
C GLU A 61 -5.95 8.60 -13.79
N ASP A 62 -5.09 8.85 -12.81
CA ASP A 62 -4.05 7.92 -12.43
C ASP A 62 -4.63 6.80 -11.54
N PRO A 63 -4.30 5.52 -11.79
CA PRO A 63 -4.81 4.39 -11.02
C PRO A 63 -4.58 4.52 -9.51
N VAL A 64 -3.42 5.05 -9.12
CA VAL A 64 -3.07 5.30 -7.72
C VAL A 64 -4.02 6.31 -7.07
N TYR A 65 -4.38 7.38 -7.80
CA TYR A 65 -5.33 8.37 -7.29
C TYR A 65 -6.74 7.79 -7.16
N ILE A 66 -7.18 7.01 -8.16
CA ILE A 66 -8.48 6.32 -8.13
C ILE A 66 -8.53 5.38 -6.92
N ALA A 67 -7.50 4.57 -6.73
CA ALA A 67 -7.38 3.66 -5.59
C ALA A 67 -7.45 4.39 -4.24
N ALA A 68 -6.66 5.45 -4.08
CA ALA A 68 -6.68 6.27 -2.87
C ALA A 68 -8.06 6.93 -2.63
N SER A 69 -8.74 7.37 -3.69
CA SER A 69 -10.08 7.93 -3.56
C SER A 69 -11.10 6.90 -3.06
N LYS A 70 -10.98 5.64 -3.50
CA LYS A 70 -11.79 4.52 -3.02
C LYS A 70 -11.53 4.23 -1.54
N VAL A 71 -10.26 4.27 -1.12
CA VAL A 71 -9.88 4.09 0.30
C VAL A 71 -10.48 5.19 1.16
N PHE A 72 -10.27 6.46 0.80
CA PHE A 72 -10.74 7.60 1.59
C PHE A 72 -12.27 7.79 1.56
N SER A 73 -12.99 7.14 0.64
CA SER A 73 -14.45 7.16 0.58
C SER A 73 -15.12 6.15 1.52
N GLN A 74 -14.37 5.23 2.11
CA GLN A 74 -14.94 4.19 2.99
C GLN A 74 -15.32 4.76 4.38
N SER A 75 -16.14 4.01 5.12
CA SER A 75 -16.52 4.31 6.51
C SER A 75 -16.68 3.00 7.29
N PRO A 76 -15.85 2.72 8.30
CA PRO A 76 -14.65 3.48 8.67
C PRO A 76 -13.59 3.50 7.56
N LYS A 77 -12.64 4.39 7.64
CA LYS A 77 -11.53 4.52 6.68
C LYS A 77 -10.20 4.66 7.42
N PRO A 78 -9.09 4.21 6.82
CA PRO A 78 -7.75 4.50 7.33
C PRO A 78 -7.49 6.01 7.41
N SER A 79 -6.75 6.43 8.40
CA SER A 79 -6.31 7.84 8.54
C SER A 79 -5.25 8.21 7.51
N THR A 80 -4.47 7.21 7.07
CA THR A 80 -3.31 7.37 6.20
C THR A 80 -3.26 6.24 5.18
N VAL A 81 -2.83 6.56 3.98
CA VAL A 81 -2.51 5.60 2.92
C VAL A 81 -1.05 5.75 2.56
N MET A 82 -0.32 4.65 2.44
CA MET A 82 1.03 4.65 1.90
C MET A 82 0.99 4.31 0.42
N ILE A 83 1.79 4.98 -0.38
CA ILE A 83 1.91 4.74 -1.82
C ILE A 83 3.35 4.36 -2.14
N ALA A 84 3.52 3.25 -2.85
CA ALA A 84 4.79 2.84 -3.45
C ALA A 84 4.67 2.89 -4.97
N VAL A 85 5.53 3.68 -5.59
CA VAL A 85 5.50 3.90 -7.03
C VAL A 85 6.46 2.94 -7.72
N GLN A 86 5.93 2.16 -8.67
CA GLN A 86 6.74 1.31 -9.54
C GLN A 86 7.45 2.17 -10.58
N LYS A 87 8.78 2.19 -10.51
CA LYS A 87 9.61 2.98 -11.43
C LYS A 87 9.69 2.33 -12.80
N LEU A 88 10.10 3.13 -13.77
CA LEU A 88 10.49 2.62 -15.07
C LEU A 88 12.01 2.41 -15.11
N SER A 89 12.43 1.23 -15.55
CA SER A 89 13.81 0.88 -15.84
C SER A 89 13.94 0.62 -17.33
N SER A 90 14.70 1.46 -18.02
CA SER A 90 14.87 1.38 -19.49
C SER A 90 13.53 1.34 -20.27
N GLY A 91 12.53 2.10 -19.80
CA GLY A 91 11.21 2.20 -20.43
C GLY A 91 10.22 1.08 -20.07
N SER A 92 10.61 0.12 -19.25
CA SER A 92 9.76 -0.95 -18.73
C SER A 92 9.57 -0.83 -17.23
N PRO A 93 8.43 -1.27 -16.67
CA PRO A 93 8.24 -1.32 -15.22
C PRO A 93 9.36 -2.14 -14.56
N GLU A 94 9.88 -1.64 -13.44
CA GLU A 94 10.84 -2.39 -12.63
C GLU A 94 10.19 -3.63 -12.01
N LYS A 95 10.99 -4.56 -11.52
CA LYS A 95 10.49 -5.73 -10.79
C LYS A 95 9.73 -5.29 -9.56
N VAL A 96 8.65 -6.00 -9.24
CA VAL A 96 7.80 -5.72 -8.07
C VAL A 96 8.59 -5.76 -6.76
N ASP A 97 9.53 -6.70 -6.65
CA ASP A 97 10.42 -6.83 -5.48
C ASP A 97 11.16 -5.53 -5.20
N ALA A 98 11.73 -4.89 -6.22
CA ALA A 98 12.47 -3.65 -6.06
C ALA A 98 11.59 -2.49 -5.54
N THR A 99 10.32 -2.45 -5.95
CA THR A 99 9.36 -1.48 -5.44
C THR A 99 8.99 -1.77 -3.98
N LEU A 100 8.70 -3.03 -3.67
CA LEU A 100 8.28 -3.46 -2.34
C LEU A 100 9.42 -3.42 -1.31
N ASP A 101 10.65 -3.71 -1.73
CA ASP A 101 11.84 -3.59 -0.88
C ASP A 101 12.12 -2.13 -0.46
N ARG A 102 11.77 -1.16 -1.29
CA ARG A 102 11.79 0.25 -0.87
C ARG A 102 10.70 0.58 0.14
N ALA A 103 9.53 -0.05 0.00
CA ALA A 103 8.39 0.19 0.88
C ALA A 103 8.57 -0.48 2.25
N ILE A 104 9.22 -1.65 2.34
CA ILE A 104 9.39 -2.37 3.60
C ILE A 104 10.25 -1.60 4.60
N GLY A 105 11.16 -0.75 4.12
CA GLY A 105 11.94 0.16 4.96
C GLY A 105 11.12 1.28 5.61
N ARG A 106 9.85 1.43 5.23
CA ARG A 106 8.90 2.38 5.83
C ARG A 106 7.94 1.62 6.71
N PRO A 107 7.98 1.81 8.03
CA PRO A 107 7.08 1.12 8.95
C PRO A 107 5.64 1.66 8.85
N GLY A 108 4.69 0.91 9.43
CA GLY A 108 3.33 1.37 9.64
C GLY A 108 2.32 0.95 8.57
N TRP A 109 2.66 -0.01 7.69
CA TRP A 109 1.70 -0.59 6.75
C TRP A 109 1.70 -2.12 6.80
N TYR A 110 0.57 -2.72 6.44
CA TYR A 110 0.40 -4.17 6.51
C TYR A 110 -0.10 -4.81 5.22
N CYS A 111 -1.02 -4.19 4.51
CA CYS A 111 -1.67 -4.75 3.34
C CYS A 111 -1.21 -4.07 2.06
N ILE A 112 -0.88 -4.85 1.04
CA ILE A 112 -0.55 -4.40 -0.31
C ILE A 112 -1.81 -4.46 -1.18
N CYS A 113 -2.11 -3.37 -1.88
CA CYS A 113 -3.17 -3.30 -2.86
C CYS A 113 -2.60 -2.79 -4.19
N PRO A 114 -2.36 -3.65 -5.18
CA PRO A 114 -1.96 -3.22 -6.51
C PRO A 114 -3.05 -2.39 -7.18
N ALA A 115 -2.66 -1.28 -7.82
CA ALA A 115 -3.57 -0.40 -8.56
C ALA A 115 -2.93 -0.01 -9.91
N GLY A 116 -3.52 -0.44 -11.02
CA GLY A 116 -2.97 -0.23 -12.35
C GLY A 116 -1.67 -0.99 -12.64
N ILE A 117 -1.42 -2.04 -11.90
CA ILE A 117 -0.33 -3.00 -12.13
C ILE A 117 -0.88 -4.18 -12.94
N ASN A 118 -0.13 -4.60 -13.96
CA ASN A 118 -0.52 -5.73 -14.77
C ASN A 118 -0.59 -7.02 -13.95
N GLU A 119 -1.64 -7.84 -14.17
CA GLU A 119 -1.87 -9.10 -13.44
C GLU A 119 -0.70 -10.10 -13.54
N ASN A 120 0.11 -10.02 -14.59
CA ASN A 120 1.32 -10.86 -14.73
C ASN A 120 2.35 -10.64 -13.60
N PHE A 121 2.26 -9.53 -12.88
CA PHE A 121 3.12 -9.24 -11.72
C PHE A 121 2.52 -9.75 -10.40
N TYR A 122 1.26 -10.17 -10.36
CA TYR A 122 0.58 -10.51 -9.11
C TYR A 122 1.20 -11.73 -8.41
N GLN A 123 1.66 -12.73 -9.16
CA GLN A 123 2.37 -13.85 -8.56
C GLN A 123 3.66 -13.39 -7.85
N GLY A 124 4.43 -12.50 -8.46
CA GLY A 124 5.64 -11.95 -7.82
C GLY A 124 5.32 -11.13 -6.56
N ILE A 125 4.22 -10.36 -6.57
CA ILE A 125 3.76 -9.63 -5.38
C ILE A 125 3.34 -10.63 -4.27
N ALA A 126 2.65 -11.71 -4.64
CA ALA A 126 2.22 -12.74 -3.70
C ALA A 126 3.41 -13.47 -3.07
N ASP A 127 4.39 -13.88 -3.88
CA ASP A 127 5.62 -14.54 -3.41
C ASP A 127 6.38 -13.63 -2.42
N TRP A 128 6.51 -12.35 -2.75
CA TRP A 128 7.13 -11.36 -1.87
C TRP A 128 6.34 -11.19 -0.57
N THR A 129 5.00 -11.16 -0.66
CA THR A 129 4.08 -11.01 0.47
C THR A 129 4.20 -12.16 1.47
N GLU A 130 4.26 -13.39 0.97
CA GLU A 130 4.48 -14.59 1.80
C GLU A 130 5.84 -14.51 2.53
N ALA A 131 6.91 -14.14 1.81
CA ALA A 131 8.26 -14.06 2.36
C ALA A 131 8.41 -12.97 3.44
N ASN A 132 7.62 -11.90 3.36
CA ASN A 132 7.71 -10.74 4.26
C ASN A 132 6.56 -10.65 5.27
N GLU A 133 5.74 -11.69 5.40
CA GLU A 133 4.63 -11.78 6.36
C GLU A 133 3.63 -10.61 6.27
N LYS A 134 3.41 -10.08 5.07
CA LYS A 134 2.42 -9.04 4.78
C LYS A 134 1.11 -9.67 4.31
N LEU A 135 0.12 -8.87 4.01
CA LEU A 135 -1.13 -9.25 3.35
C LEU A 135 -1.15 -8.62 1.96
N CYS A 136 -1.71 -9.31 0.99
CA CYS A 136 -1.97 -8.75 -0.34
C CYS A 136 -3.42 -8.96 -0.74
N ILE A 137 -4.04 -7.95 -1.35
CA ILE A 137 -5.37 -8.05 -1.93
C ILE A 137 -5.28 -7.56 -3.37
N CYS A 138 -5.32 -8.50 -4.31
CA CYS A 138 -5.31 -8.23 -5.74
C CYS A 138 -6.73 -8.10 -6.28
N GLU A 139 -6.87 -7.43 -7.43
CA GLU A 139 -8.12 -7.32 -8.18
C GLU A 139 -7.93 -7.95 -9.56
N THR A 140 -8.91 -8.75 -10.01
CA THR A 140 -8.95 -9.32 -11.36
C THR A 140 -10.34 -9.22 -11.94
N THR A 141 -10.45 -9.06 -13.26
CA THR A 141 -11.69 -9.21 -14.01
C THR A 141 -11.82 -10.61 -14.64
N GLY A 142 -10.75 -11.41 -14.58
CA GLY A 142 -10.73 -12.77 -15.09
C GLY A 142 -11.54 -13.73 -14.25
N ILE A 143 -12.44 -14.51 -14.88
CA ILE A 143 -13.29 -15.49 -14.19
C ILE A 143 -12.68 -16.89 -14.27
N SER A 144 -11.77 -17.13 -15.20
CA SER A 144 -11.37 -18.49 -15.57
C SER A 144 -10.14 -19.03 -14.84
N ALA A 145 -9.28 -18.18 -14.33
CA ALA A 145 -8.10 -18.58 -13.56
C ALA A 145 -7.68 -17.46 -12.61
N SER A 146 -7.25 -17.83 -11.41
CA SER A 146 -6.62 -16.89 -10.49
C SER A 146 -5.26 -16.46 -11.06
N PRO A 147 -4.92 -15.15 -11.04
CA PRO A 147 -3.60 -14.68 -11.42
C PRO A 147 -2.51 -15.04 -10.41
N VAL A 148 -2.90 -15.68 -9.31
CA VAL A 148 -2.03 -16.07 -8.20
C VAL A 148 -2.27 -17.53 -7.85
N SER A 149 -1.21 -18.26 -7.51
CA SER A 149 -1.28 -19.67 -7.10
C SER A 149 -2.13 -19.86 -5.85
N ASP A 150 -2.92 -20.93 -5.81
CA ASP A 150 -3.74 -21.33 -4.66
C ASP A 150 -2.92 -21.69 -3.40
N ALA A 151 -1.61 -21.82 -3.53
CA ALA A 151 -0.71 -22.07 -2.41
C ALA A 151 -0.38 -20.81 -1.58
N MET A 152 -0.76 -19.63 -2.04
CA MET A 152 -0.52 -18.37 -1.36
C MET A 152 -1.54 -18.15 -0.23
N LEU A 153 -1.05 -18.11 1.02
CA LEU A 153 -1.92 -18.01 2.21
C LEU A 153 -2.21 -16.57 2.61
N ARG A 154 -1.36 -15.63 2.17
CA ARG A 154 -1.43 -14.21 2.52
C ARG A 154 -1.91 -13.32 1.39
N THR A 155 -2.40 -13.92 0.30
CA THR A 155 -2.90 -13.19 -0.85
C THR A 155 -4.34 -13.56 -1.13
N ALA A 156 -5.22 -12.55 -1.15
CA ALA A 156 -6.59 -12.68 -1.59
C ALA A 156 -6.76 -12.06 -2.98
N VAL A 157 -7.57 -12.69 -3.84
CA VAL A 157 -7.93 -12.16 -5.16
C VAL A 157 -9.41 -11.85 -5.16
N ILE A 158 -9.75 -10.60 -5.48
CA ILE A 158 -11.13 -10.12 -5.55
C ILE A 158 -11.50 -9.95 -7.03
N HIS A 159 -12.68 -10.46 -7.39
CA HIS A 159 -13.21 -10.26 -8.73
C HIS A 159 -13.91 -8.89 -8.83
N ALA A 160 -13.47 -8.07 -9.76
CA ALA A 160 -14.08 -6.80 -10.11
C ALA A 160 -14.90 -6.92 -11.41
N THR A 161 -15.92 -6.10 -11.55
CA THR A 161 -16.76 -6.05 -12.76
C THR A 161 -16.07 -5.34 -13.92
N SER A 162 -15.19 -4.39 -13.60
CA SER A 162 -14.45 -3.58 -14.57
C SER A 162 -13.01 -3.43 -14.13
N GLU A 163 -12.10 -3.39 -15.10
CA GLU A 163 -10.68 -3.15 -14.84
C GLU A 163 -10.47 -1.72 -14.29
N GLY A 164 -9.66 -1.60 -13.24
CA GLY A 164 -9.32 -0.31 -12.63
C GLY A 164 -10.36 0.23 -11.66
N ASP A 165 -11.38 -0.54 -11.29
CA ASP A 165 -12.36 -0.16 -10.28
C ASP A 165 -11.74 -0.02 -8.87
N CYS A 166 -10.56 -0.60 -8.66
CA CYS A 166 -9.84 -0.60 -7.39
C CYS A 166 -10.70 -1.09 -6.20
N VAL A 167 -11.51 -2.13 -6.45
CA VAL A 167 -12.39 -2.75 -5.44
C VAL A 167 -11.56 -3.36 -4.32
N ASN A 168 -10.39 -3.91 -4.64
CA ASN A 168 -9.41 -4.42 -3.69
C ASN A 168 -9.02 -3.37 -2.64
N CYS A 169 -8.80 -2.13 -3.07
CA CYS A 169 -8.43 -1.02 -2.19
C CYS A 169 -9.59 -0.60 -1.28
N ALA A 170 -10.80 -0.52 -1.84
CA ALA A 170 -12.00 -0.21 -1.06
C ALA A 170 -12.28 -1.29 0.00
N TYR A 171 -12.16 -2.55 -0.41
CA TYR A 171 -12.34 -3.70 0.47
C TYR A 171 -11.30 -3.72 1.60
N ALA A 172 -10.02 -3.57 1.25
CA ALA A 172 -8.93 -3.49 2.22
C ALA A 172 -9.15 -2.35 3.23
N ALA A 173 -9.52 -1.17 2.74
CA ALA A 173 -9.76 -0.01 3.58
C ALA A 173 -10.84 -0.24 4.63
N ARG A 174 -11.97 -0.77 4.19
CA ARG A 174 -13.09 -1.06 5.09
C ARG A 174 -12.76 -2.17 6.08
N PHE A 175 -12.08 -3.20 5.61
CA PHE A 175 -11.85 -4.40 6.39
C PHE A 175 -10.75 -4.21 7.45
N LEU A 176 -9.63 -3.60 7.09
CA LEU A 176 -8.49 -3.39 7.97
C LEU A 176 -8.72 -2.27 9.00
N SER A 177 -9.77 -1.47 8.81
CA SER A 177 -10.16 -0.44 9.78
C SER A 177 -10.90 -0.99 11.01
N TYR A 178 -11.13 -2.30 11.06
CA TYR A 178 -11.71 -3.00 12.21
C TYR A 178 -10.64 -3.72 13.01
N ASP A 179 -10.87 -3.88 14.30
CA ASP A 179 -9.98 -4.67 15.16
C ASP A 179 -9.82 -6.10 14.64
N PRO A 180 -8.61 -6.66 14.66
CA PRO A 180 -8.37 -8.03 14.24
C PRO A 180 -9.28 -9.03 14.96
N GLY A 181 -9.99 -9.86 14.19
CA GLY A 181 -10.92 -10.85 14.73
C GLY A 181 -12.32 -10.35 15.07
N SER A 182 -12.60 -9.04 14.99
CA SER A 182 -13.94 -8.49 15.21
C SER A 182 -14.89 -8.70 14.04
N GLU A 183 -14.35 -8.98 12.85
CA GLU A 183 -15.09 -9.07 11.61
C GLU A 183 -14.70 -10.32 10.80
N GLN A 184 -15.66 -10.88 10.09
CA GLN A 184 -15.43 -12.01 9.17
C GLN A 184 -15.39 -11.53 7.72
N TRP A 185 -14.43 -12.04 6.95
CA TRP A 185 -14.21 -11.65 5.55
C TRP A 185 -15.35 -12.08 4.61
N CYS A 186 -16.10 -13.09 4.99
CA CYS A 186 -17.00 -13.80 4.06
C CYS A 186 -18.46 -13.34 4.05
N PHE A 187 -18.92 -12.46 4.92
CA PHE A 187 -20.37 -12.22 5.09
C PHE A 187 -20.75 -10.74 5.23
N LYS A 188 -20.06 -9.84 4.50
CA LYS A 188 -20.48 -8.42 4.48
C LYS A 188 -21.28 -8.09 3.23
N SER A 189 -22.50 -7.68 3.46
CA SER A 189 -23.37 -7.04 2.47
C SER A 189 -23.11 -5.53 2.41
#